data_94667b21e2caaa57935d1840f789cbce
#
_entry.id   94667b21e2caaa57935d1840f789cbce
#
_cell.length_a   1.000
_cell.length_b   1.000
_cell.length_c   1.000
_cell.angle_alpha   90.00
_cell.angle_beta   90.00
_cell.angle_gamma   90.00
#
_symmetry.space_group_name_H-M   'P 1'
#
loop_
_entity.id
_entity.type
_entity.pdbx_description
1 polymer ?
#
loop_
_entity_poly.entity_id
_entity_poly.type
_entity_poly.pdbx_seq_one_letter_code
_entity_poly.pdbx_strand_id
1 'polypeptide(L)'
;DDMDPRLWPHVLDTLLAAGALDAWLTPIVMKKGRPAFQLSALCEPESAERVRTVFFHETTTIGIREVQVQRHVLDRSQSTVNVGGHAIGVKTAFLNNEPVNRSVEWDDVASAASALGLSAKQVLAAATAAANAAENSS
;
A
#
# COMPACT_ATOMS: atom_id res chain seq x y z
N ASP A 1 18.65 -14.45 -3.46
CA ASP A 1 19.44 -14.95 -2.34
C ASP A 1 20.80 -14.25 -2.18
N ASP A 2 21.20 -13.42 -3.13
CA ASP A 2 22.50 -12.75 -3.22
C ASP A 2 22.44 -11.22 -3.22
N MET A 3 21.27 -10.65 -3.06
CA MET A 3 21.07 -9.20 -3.05
C MET A 3 21.29 -8.62 -1.65
N ASP A 4 21.93 -7.44 -1.58
CA ASP A 4 22.08 -6.68 -0.34
C ASP A 4 20.70 -6.21 0.15
N PRO A 5 20.26 -6.62 1.36
CA PRO A 5 18.92 -6.27 1.85
C PRO A 5 18.70 -4.78 2.11
N ARG A 6 19.77 -3.98 2.20
CA ARG A 6 19.68 -2.52 2.36
C ARG A 6 19.10 -1.82 1.13
N LEU A 7 19.12 -2.49 -0.03
CA LEU A 7 18.60 -1.93 -1.27
C LEU A 7 17.07 -2.05 -1.38
N TRP A 8 16.43 -2.93 -0.60
CA TRP A 8 15.00 -3.20 -0.76
C TRP A 8 14.08 -1.98 -0.65
N PRO A 9 14.25 -1.04 0.30
CA PRO A 9 13.41 0.15 0.34
C PRO A 9 13.48 0.96 -0.96
N HIS A 10 14.71 1.20 -1.45
CA HIS A 10 14.94 1.91 -2.71
C HIS A 10 14.29 1.20 -3.91
N VAL A 11 14.42 -0.13 -3.99
CA VAL A 11 13.83 -0.93 -5.07
C VAL A 11 12.31 -0.83 -5.07
N LEU A 12 11.68 -0.95 -3.91
CA LEU A 12 10.22 -0.84 -3.78
C LEU A 12 9.74 0.56 -4.19
N ASP A 13 10.39 1.62 -3.74
CA ASP A 13 10.06 3.00 -4.09
C ASP A 13 10.23 3.24 -5.60
N THR A 14 11.31 2.71 -6.21
CA THR A 14 11.57 2.85 -7.65
C THR A 14 10.54 2.10 -8.49
N LEU A 15 10.08 0.92 -8.06
CA LEU A 15 9.00 0.19 -8.72
C LEU A 15 7.68 0.98 -8.70
N LEU A 16 7.32 1.56 -7.56
CA LEU A 16 6.12 2.41 -7.46
C LEU A 16 6.24 3.65 -8.36
N ALA A 17 7.41 4.31 -8.37
CA ALA A 17 7.68 5.44 -9.25
C ALA A 17 7.63 5.08 -10.75
N ALA A 18 7.98 3.84 -11.11
CA ALA A 18 7.88 3.33 -12.48
C ALA A 18 6.45 2.99 -12.93
N GLY A 19 5.47 3.07 -12.02
CA GLY A 19 4.05 2.83 -12.30
C GLY A 19 3.53 1.49 -11.80
N ALA A 20 4.23 0.83 -10.88
CA ALA A 20 3.64 -0.27 -10.15
C ALA A 20 2.50 0.26 -9.25
N LEU A 21 1.38 -0.46 -9.22
CA LEU A 21 0.25 -0.20 -8.31
C LEU A 21 0.57 -0.65 -6.90
N ASP A 22 1.42 -1.67 -6.78
CA ASP A 22 1.90 -2.23 -5.52
C ASP A 22 3.22 -2.97 -5.75
N ALA A 23 4.09 -3.02 -4.73
CA ALA A 23 5.35 -3.75 -4.75
C ALA A 23 5.66 -4.29 -3.36
N TRP A 24 6.04 -5.57 -3.27
CA TRP A 24 6.27 -6.21 -1.97
C TRP A 24 7.31 -7.33 -2.03
N LEU A 25 7.80 -7.70 -0.85
CA LEU A 25 8.74 -8.78 -0.63
C LEU A 25 8.06 -9.93 0.10
N THR A 26 8.28 -11.16 -0.37
CA THR A 26 7.88 -12.38 0.32
C THR A 26 9.14 -13.15 0.73
N PRO A 27 9.37 -13.38 2.04
CA PRO A 27 10.46 -14.24 2.48
C PRO A 27 10.27 -15.68 1.98
N ILE A 28 11.33 -16.26 1.44
CA ILE A 28 11.32 -17.63 0.92
C ILE A 28 12.62 -18.36 1.31
N VAL A 29 12.58 -19.68 1.22
CA VAL A 29 13.79 -20.51 1.27
C VAL A 29 14.00 -21.10 -0.12
N MET A 30 15.14 -20.80 -0.72
CA MET A 30 15.53 -21.29 -2.03
C MET A 30 16.30 -22.61 -1.93
N LYS A 31 16.67 -23.18 -3.09
CA LYS A 31 17.52 -24.38 -3.18
C LYS A 31 18.75 -24.22 -2.31
N LYS A 32 19.26 -25.34 -1.78
CA LYS A 32 20.41 -25.40 -0.85
C LYS A 32 20.13 -24.72 0.50
N GLY A 33 18.84 -24.51 0.89
CA GLY A 33 18.46 -23.93 2.18
C GLY A 33 18.78 -22.43 2.32
N ARG A 34 18.95 -21.70 1.22
CA ARG A 34 19.32 -20.28 1.26
C ARG A 34 18.11 -19.40 1.56
N PRO A 35 18.16 -18.53 2.59
CA PRO A 35 17.16 -17.48 2.77
C PRO A 35 17.18 -16.52 1.57
N ALA A 36 16.00 -16.10 1.15
CA ALA A 36 15.86 -15.19 0.01
C ALA A 36 14.55 -14.41 0.09
N PHE A 37 14.36 -13.46 -0.82
CA PHE A 37 13.11 -12.78 -1.02
C PHE A 37 12.61 -12.98 -2.45
N GLN A 38 11.32 -13.23 -2.58
CA GLN A 38 10.63 -13.04 -3.84
C GLN A 38 10.14 -11.60 -3.89
N LEU A 39 10.68 -10.82 -4.83
CA LEU A 39 10.18 -9.49 -5.15
C LEU A 39 9.00 -9.63 -6.11
N SER A 40 7.90 -8.97 -5.81
CA SER A 40 6.70 -8.93 -6.64
C SER A 40 6.24 -7.51 -6.85
N ALA A 41 5.66 -7.23 -8.01
CA ALA A 41 4.99 -5.96 -8.30
C ALA A 41 3.71 -6.22 -9.09
N LEU A 42 2.69 -5.42 -8.84
CA LEU A 42 1.44 -5.37 -9.59
C LEU A 42 1.44 -4.09 -10.42
N CYS A 43 1.14 -4.19 -11.71
CA CYS A 43 1.04 -3.01 -12.56
C CYS A 43 -0.01 -3.21 -13.65
N GLU A 44 -0.45 -2.11 -14.24
CA GLU A 44 -1.22 -2.16 -15.50
C GLU A 44 -0.30 -2.58 -16.66
N PRO A 45 -0.85 -3.20 -17.72
CA PRO A 45 -0.08 -3.66 -18.88
C PRO A 45 0.79 -2.58 -19.51
N GLU A 46 0.32 -1.33 -19.55
CA GLU A 46 1.03 -0.18 -20.12
C GLU A 46 2.30 0.20 -19.32
N SER A 47 2.37 -0.19 -18.06
CA SER A 47 3.52 0.06 -17.18
C SER A 47 4.48 -1.12 -17.11
N ALA A 48 4.11 -2.28 -17.64
CA ALA A 48 4.86 -3.53 -17.45
C ALA A 48 6.32 -3.45 -17.92
N GLU A 49 6.58 -2.78 -19.04
CA GLU A 49 7.95 -2.63 -19.56
C GLU A 49 8.82 -1.78 -18.63
N ARG A 50 8.29 -0.66 -18.12
CA ARG A 50 9.03 0.20 -17.19
C ARG A 50 9.29 -0.51 -15.86
N VAL A 51 8.29 -1.19 -15.34
CA VAL A 51 8.42 -1.98 -14.11
C VAL A 51 9.44 -3.10 -14.28
N ARG A 52 9.41 -3.83 -15.39
CA ARG A 52 10.38 -4.88 -15.73
C ARG A 52 11.81 -4.32 -15.79
N THR A 53 11.99 -3.15 -16.37
CA THR A 53 13.29 -2.47 -16.47
C THR A 53 13.86 -2.21 -15.07
N VAL A 54 13.05 -1.76 -14.12
CA VAL A 54 13.48 -1.56 -12.73
C VAL A 54 13.95 -2.88 -12.09
N PHE A 55 13.22 -3.98 -12.28
CA PHE A 55 13.66 -5.29 -11.77
C PHE A 55 15.08 -5.63 -12.21
N PHE A 56 15.40 -5.45 -13.49
CA PHE A 56 16.72 -5.80 -14.01
C PHE A 56 17.81 -4.80 -13.65
N HIS A 57 17.49 -3.53 -13.48
CA HIS A 57 18.48 -2.51 -13.14
C HIS A 57 18.78 -2.45 -11.66
N GLU A 58 17.78 -2.64 -10.81
CA GLU A 58 17.89 -2.41 -9.37
C GLU A 58 18.09 -3.71 -8.57
N THR A 59 18.07 -4.87 -9.21
CA THR A 59 18.24 -6.15 -8.52
C THR A 59 19.29 -7.04 -9.19
N THR A 60 19.70 -8.10 -8.51
CA THR A 60 20.60 -9.14 -9.05
C THR A 60 19.87 -10.18 -9.89
N THR A 61 18.55 -10.05 -10.07
CA THR A 61 17.77 -11.05 -10.83
C THR A 61 18.12 -11.05 -12.30
N ILE A 62 18.21 -12.26 -12.88
CA ILE A 62 18.43 -12.47 -14.32
C ILE A 62 17.17 -12.96 -15.03
N GLY A 63 16.07 -13.11 -14.30
CA GLY A 63 14.82 -13.61 -14.88
C GLY A 63 13.61 -13.20 -14.05
N ILE A 64 12.52 -12.89 -14.76
CA ILE A 64 11.23 -12.50 -14.19
C ILE A 64 10.17 -13.47 -14.71
N ARG A 65 9.18 -13.76 -13.88
CA ARG A 65 7.94 -14.43 -14.30
C ARG A 65 6.83 -13.42 -14.29
N GLU A 66 6.13 -13.31 -15.40
CA GLU A 66 4.98 -12.42 -15.55
C GLU A 66 3.71 -13.27 -15.72
N VAL A 67 2.66 -12.86 -15.03
CA VAL A 67 1.33 -13.48 -15.14
C VAL A 67 0.28 -12.38 -15.20
N GLN A 68 -0.73 -12.58 -16.05
CA GLN A 68 -1.92 -11.73 -16.03
C GLN A 68 -2.85 -12.22 -14.94
N VAL A 69 -3.34 -11.27 -14.14
CA VAL A 69 -4.28 -11.55 -13.05
C VAL A 69 -5.56 -10.75 -13.27
N GLN A 70 -6.69 -11.33 -12.90
CA GLN A 70 -7.95 -10.60 -12.80
C GLN A 70 -8.03 -9.98 -11.40
N ARG A 71 -8.41 -8.71 -11.35
CA ARG A 71 -8.61 -7.98 -10.09
C ARG A 71 -10.05 -7.51 -10.00
N HIS A 72 -10.75 -7.95 -8.97
CA HIS A 72 -12.07 -7.45 -8.61
C HIS A 72 -11.91 -6.39 -7.53
N VAL A 73 -12.37 -5.19 -7.80
CA VAL A 73 -12.27 -4.04 -6.88
C VAL A 73 -13.68 -3.57 -6.58
N LEU A 74 -13.98 -3.35 -5.31
CA LEU A 74 -15.25 -2.77 -4.88
C LEU A 74 -15.34 -1.30 -5.27
N ASP A 75 -16.54 -0.83 -5.51
CA ASP A 75 -16.82 0.61 -5.61
C ASP A 75 -16.42 1.30 -4.32
N ARG A 76 -15.91 2.51 -4.44
CA ARG A 76 -15.41 3.26 -3.28
C ARG A 76 -15.74 4.75 -3.38
N SER A 77 -16.00 5.35 -2.23
CA SER A 77 -16.04 6.80 -2.06
C SER A 77 -14.92 7.28 -1.14
N GLN A 78 -14.60 8.56 -1.26
CA GLN A 78 -13.68 9.25 -0.37
C GLN A 78 -14.42 10.36 0.36
N SER A 79 -14.11 10.48 1.66
CA SER A 79 -14.60 11.54 2.53
C SER A 79 -13.47 11.95 3.49
N THR A 80 -13.73 12.89 4.36
CA THR A 80 -12.76 13.32 5.38
C THR A 80 -13.42 13.41 6.73
N VAL A 81 -12.65 13.14 7.78
CA VAL A 81 -13.02 13.43 9.17
C VAL A 81 -11.99 14.37 9.80
N ASN A 82 -12.38 15.08 10.87
CA ASN A 82 -11.49 15.99 11.55
C ASN A 82 -11.06 15.43 12.92
N VAL A 83 -9.76 15.46 13.19
CA VAL A 83 -9.20 15.10 14.49
C VAL A 83 -8.25 16.21 14.94
N GLY A 84 -8.63 16.92 15.98
CA GLY A 84 -7.80 18.00 16.53
C GLY A 84 -7.50 19.13 15.54
N GLY A 85 -8.40 19.41 14.59
CA GLY A 85 -8.20 20.41 13.54
C GLY A 85 -7.54 19.89 12.26
N HIS A 86 -7.11 18.63 12.22
CA HIS A 86 -6.49 17.99 11.06
C HIS A 86 -7.49 17.15 10.30
N ALA A 87 -7.58 17.36 8.97
CA ALA A 87 -8.40 16.55 8.07
C ALA A 87 -7.70 15.22 7.83
N ILE A 88 -8.43 14.12 7.98
CA ILE A 88 -7.95 12.75 7.73
C ILE A 88 -8.86 12.12 6.70
N GLY A 89 -8.31 11.65 5.60
CA GLY A 89 -9.02 10.98 4.54
C GLY A 89 -9.62 9.66 5.00
N VAL A 90 -10.83 9.37 4.52
CA VAL A 90 -11.55 8.13 4.79
C VAL A 90 -11.96 7.51 3.46
N LYS A 91 -11.61 6.25 3.25
CA LYS A 91 -12.07 5.44 2.12
C LYS A 91 -13.18 4.50 2.59
N THR A 92 -14.33 4.54 1.95
CA THR A 92 -15.43 3.60 2.17
C THR A 92 -15.61 2.74 0.94
N ALA A 93 -15.57 1.42 1.11
CA ALA A 93 -15.82 0.45 0.04
C ALA A 93 -17.26 -0.08 0.13
N PHE A 94 -17.87 -0.33 -1.04
CA PHE A 94 -19.28 -0.72 -1.16
C PHE A 94 -19.40 -2.05 -1.92
N LEU A 95 -20.28 -2.90 -1.44
CA LEU A 95 -20.75 -4.09 -2.14
C LEU A 95 -22.28 -3.97 -2.33
N ASN A 96 -22.76 -3.96 -3.56
CA ASN A 96 -24.19 -3.77 -3.87
C ASN A 96 -24.79 -2.50 -3.23
N ASN A 97 -24.05 -1.40 -3.25
CA ASN A 97 -24.36 -0.12 -2.62
C ASN A 97 -24.37 -0.11 -1.08
N GLU A 98 -24.03 -1.23 -0.44
CA GLU A 98 -23.91 -1.31 1.01
C GLU A 98 -22.45 -1.08 1.43
N PRO A 99 -22.16 -0.23 2.42
CA PRO A 99 -20.79 -0.05 2.91
C PRO A 99 -20.31 -1.30 3.64
N VAL A 100 -19.22 -1.90 3.17
CA VAL A 100 -18.67 -3.15 3.73
C VAL A 100 -17.31 -2.96 4.40
N ASN A 101 -16.61 -1.88 4.08
CA ASN A 101 -15.34 -1.57 4.72
C ASN A 101 -15.11 -0.06 4.75
N ARG A 102 -14.47 0.40 5.83
CA ARG A 102 -14.06 1.78 5.99
C ARG A 102 -12.65 1.83 6.57
N SER A 103 -11.78 2.61 5.94
CA SER A 103 -10.41 2.80 6.39
C SER A 103 -10.03 4.28 6.34
N VAL A 104 -9.23 4.70 7.30
CA VAL A 104 -8.63 6.04 7.32
C VAL A 104 -7.27 6.02 6.64
N GLU A 105 -6.88 7.13 6.03
CA GLU A 105 -5.58 7.26 5.37
C GLU A 105 -4.46 7.31 6.41
N TRP A 106 -3.52 6.38 6.30
CA TRP A 106 -2.43 6.25 7.27
C TRP A 106 -1.50 7.47 7.28
N ASP A 107 -1.17 8.02 6.13
CA ASP A 107 -0.25 9.17 6.02
C ASP A 107 -0.82 10.41 6.69
N ASP A 108 -2.14 10.62 6.59
CA ASP A 108 -2.84 11.70 7.27
C ASP A 108 -2.83 11.48 8.79
N VAL A 109 -3.05 10.24 9.23
CA VAL A 109 -2.98 9.86 10.65
C VAL A 109 -1.59 10.11 11.21
N ALA A 110 -0.54 9.69 10.50
CA ALA A 110 0.84 9.87 10.94
C ALA A 110 1.23 11.35 11.01
N SER A 111 0.82 12.13 10.01
CA SER A 111 1.03 13.58 9.95
C SER A 111 0.32 14.30 11.09
N ALA A 112 -0.96 14.02 11.31
CA ALA A 112 -1.75 14.61 12.39
C ALA A 112 -1.20 14.23 13.77
N ALA A 113 -0.75 12.99 13.97
CA ALA A 113 -0.14 12.54 15.22
C ALA A 113 1.12 13.34 15.55
N SER A 114 1.99 13.55 14.55
CA SER A 114 3.19 14.37 14.69
C SER A 114 2.86 15.82 15.03
N ALA A 115 1.90 16.43 14.34
CA ALA A 115 1.51 17.83 14.56
C ALA A 115 0.85 18.06 15.92
N LEU A 116 0.07 17.10 16.42
CA LEU A 116 -0.65 17.18 17.70
C LEU A 116 0.19 16.73 18.90
N GLY A 117 1.37 16.14 18.68
CA GLY A 117 2.17 15.54 19.76
C GLY A 117 1.49 14.33 20.41
N LEU A 118 0.62 13.64 19.68
CA LEU A 118 -0.10 12.43 20.12
C LEU A 118 0.53 11.18 19.51
N SER A 119 0.23 10.01 20.11
CA SER A 119 0.60 8.75 19.46
C SER A 119 -0.27 8.51 18.23
N ALA A 120 0.31 7.92 17.18
CA ALA A 120 -0.45 7.54 15.97
C ALA A 120 -1.63 6.62 16.31
N LYS A 121 -1.49 5.77 17.35
CA LYS A 121 -2.57 4.91 17.85
C LYS A 121 -3.77 5.72 18.36
N GLN A 122 -3.54 6.81 19.08
CA GLN A 122 -4.63 7.68 19.58
C GLN A 122 -5.34 8.38 18.44
N VAL A 123 -4.58 8.95 17.48
CA VAL A 123 -5.16 9.62 16.32
C VAL A 123 -5.92 8.64 15.43
N LEU A 124 -5.37 7.45 15.19
CA LEU A 124 -6.03 6.38 14.44
C LEU A 124 -7.39 5.99 15.08
N ALA A 125 -7.40 5.79 16.38
CA ALA A 125 -8.63 5.46 17.11
C ALA A 125 -9.68 6.58 17.01
N ALA A 126 -9.28 7.83 17.19
CA ALA A 126 -10.15 8.99 17.09
C ALA A 126 -10.72 9.16 15.66
N ALA A 127 -9.87 9.04 14.64
CA ALA A 127 -10.28 9.12 13.24
C ALA A 127 -11.25 8.00 12.84
N THR A 128 -10.97 6.77 13.29
CA THR A 128 -11.86 5.62 13.05
C THR A 128 -13.23 5.81 13.73
N ALA A 129 -13.23 6.28 14.98
CA ALA A 129 -14.48 6.58 15.68
C ALA A 129 -15.29 7.68 14.97
N ALA A 130 -14.63 8.77 14.53
CA ALA A 130 -15.28 9.85 13.81
C ALA A 130 -15.84 9.37 12.45
N ALA A 131 -15.10 8.53 11.73
CA ALA A 131 -15.53 7.95 10.46
C ALA A 131 -16.79 7.08 10.61
N ASN A 132 -16.88 6.31 11.70
CA ASN A 132 -18.04 5.47 11.98
C ASN A 132 -19.25 6.29 12.47
N ALA A 133 -19.03 7.38 13.19
CA ALA A 133 -20.12 8.24 13.68
C ALA A 133 -20.80 9.06 12.56
N ALA A 134 -20.07 9.46 11.53
CA ALA A 134 -20.58 10.22 10.41
C ALA A 134 -21.66 9.49 9.61
N GLU A 135 -21.67 8.15 9.62
CA GLU A 135 -22.68 7.33 8.95
C GLU A 135 -24.02 7.31 9.66
N ASN A 136 -24.00 7.34 11.01
CA ASN A 136 -25.24 7.28 11.80
C ASN A 136 -26.03 8.60 11.74
N SER A 137 -25.52 9.60 11.03
CA SER A 137 -26.12 10.95 10.93
C SER A 137 -26.63 11.29 9.52
N SER A 138 -26.55 10.32 8.56
CA SER A 138 -26.99 10.46 7.17
C SER A 138 -28.15 9.52 6.88
#